data_194e6eafb4c2f238ac4bd81cdf51eb6a
#
_entry.id   194e6eafb4c2f238ac4bd81cdf51eb6a
#
_cell.length_a   1.000
_cell.length_b   1.000
_cell.length_c   1.000
_cell.angle_alpha   90.00
_cell.angle_beta   90.00
_cell.angle_gamma   90.00
#
_symmetry.space_group_name_H-M   'P 1'
#
loop_
_entity.id
_entity.type
_entity.pdbx_description
1 polymer ?
#
loop_
_entity_poly.entity_id
_entity_poly.type
_entity_poly.pdbx_seq_one_letter_code
_entity_poly.pdbx_strand_id
1 'polypeptide(L)'
;FEKGKFSHPDGRAKFHAFTHRPPDEDIDSEYPIFFTSGRVVSQYLSGTQTRRIGALVDQYPEPLCEIHPYLAEKLNISQGELIRVSTRRGNIELPAQIVKTIRPDTIFIPYHWPGKKAANRITNRALDPISKIPEFKVCACKIDKLK
;
A
#
# COMPACT_ATOMS: atom_id res chain seq x y z
N PHE A 1 10.21 -18.75 22.80
CA PHE A 1 10.77 -17.90 23.87
C PHE A 1 10.35 -18.31 25.29
N GLU A 2 9.54 -19.36 25.45
CA GLU A 2 8.94 -19.73 26.75
C GLU A 2 9.95 -19.89 27.90
N LYS A 3 11.19 -20.21 27.59
CA LYS A 3 12.26 -20.37 28.59
C LYS A 3 13.37 -19.32 28.45
N GLY A 4 13.11 -18.19 27.79
CA GLY A 4 14.10 -17.15 27.55
C GLY A 4 15.26 -17.60 26.65
N LYS A 5 15.07 -18.67 25.85
CA LYS A 5 16.08 -19.19 24.91
C LYS A 5 15.62 -19.11 23.47
N PHE A 6 16.52 -18.77 22.59
CA PHE A 6 16.34 -18.78 21.13
C PHE A 6 16.79 -20.13 20.55
N SER A 7 16.31 -20.46 19.34
CA SER A 7 16.61 -21.70 18.62
C SER A 7 18.02 -21.69 18.00
N HIS A 8 19.02 -21.28 18.78
CA HIS A 8 20.43 -21.35 18.41
C HIS A 8 21.17 -22.28 19.39
N PRO A 9 22.32 -22.87 19.00
CA PRO A 9 23.05 -23.80 19.87
C PRO A 9 23.41 -23.24 21.24
N ASP A 10 23.70 -21.95 21.32
CA ASP A 10 23.99 -21.20 22.55
C ASP A 10 22.75 -20.65 23.27
N GLY A 11 21.56 -20.85 22.71
CA GLY A 11 20.28 -20.33 23.21
C GLY A 11 20.11 -18.80 23.16
N ARG A 12 21.01 -18.08 22.49
CA ARG A 12 20.98 -16.61 22.42
C ARG A 12 20.39 -16.11 21.09
N ALA A 13 19.85 -14.89 21.12
CA ALA A 13 19.49 -14.18 19.90
C ALA A 13 20.75 -13.82 19.09
N LYS A 14 20.68 -13.99 17.78
CA LYS A 14 21.74 -13.59 16.87
C LYS A 14 21.36 -12.30 16.16
N PHE A 15 22.13 -11.25 16.40
CA PHE A 15 21.98 -9.96 15.69
C PHE A 15 22.85 -9.94 14.44
N HIS A 16 22.27 -9.53 13.33
CA HIS A 16 22.99 -9.31 12.08
C HIS A 16 23.04 -7.80 11.80
N ALA A 17 24.24 -7.24 11.76
CA ALA A 17 24.44 -5.86 11.33
C ALA A 17 24.29 -5.78 9.81
N PHE A 18 23.52 -4.80 9.34
CA PHE A 18 23.41 -4.48 7.92
C PHE A 18 23.27 -2.97 7.74
N THR A 19 23.73 -2.48 6.60
CA THR A 19 23.58 -1.07 6.23
C THR A 19 22.20 -0.85 5.63
N HIS A 20 21.52 0.21 6.06
CA HIS A 20 20.26 0.64 5.44
C HIS A 20 20.47 0.94 3.95
N ARG A 21 19.58 0.42 3.13
CA ARG A 21 19.49 0.76 1.71
C ARG A 21 18.19 1.53 1.48
N PRO A 22 18.23 2.66 0.74
CA PRO A 22 17.01 3.36 0.36
C PRO A 22 16.13 2.46 -0.52
N PRO A 23 14.81 2.78 -0.65
CA PRO A 23 13.95 2.10 -1.60
C PRO A 23 14.46 2.31 -3.03
N ASP A 24 14.12 1.40 -3.93
CA ASP A 24 14.48 1.48 -5.36
C ASP A 24 13.82 2.68 -6.05
N GLU A 25 12.65 3.08 -5.58
CA GLU A 25 11.92 4.25 -6.06
C GLU A 25 11.63 5.22 -4.91
N ASP A 26 12.19 6.43 -4.99
CA ASP A 26 11.88 7.52 -4.07
C ASP A 26 10.93 8.53 -4.74
N ILE A 27 10.33 9.38 -3.91
CA ILE A 27 9.49 10.49 -4.37
C ILE A 27 10.32 11.57 -5.04
N ASP A 28 9.70 12.31 -5.97
CA ASP A 28 10.30 13.46 -6.64
C ASP A 28 9.24 14.56 -6.92
N SER A 29 9.62 15.58 -7.69
CA SER A 29 8.73 16.69 -8.01
C SER A 29 7.52 16.29 -8.86
N GLU A 30 7.62 15.23 -9.68
CA GLU A 30 6.52 14.74 -10.51
C GLU A 30 5.60 13.78 -9.74
N TYR A 31 6.19 12.94 -8.87
CA TYR A 31 5.49 11.96 -8.02
C TYR A 31 5.82 12.19 -6.54
N PRO A 32 5.24 13.23 -5.91
CA PRO A 32 5.67 13.72 -4.60
C PRO A 32 5.07 12.98 -3.40
N ILE A 33 4.34 11.89 -3.60
CA ILE A 33 3.62 11.17 -2.56
C ILE A 33 4.08 9.72 -2.55
N PHE A 34 4.32 9.16 -1.36
CA PHE A 34 4.55 7.72 -1.21
C PHE A 34 3.24 6.94 -1.36
N PHE A 35 3.30 5.86 -2.10
CA PHE A 35 2.23 4.87 -2.19
C PHE A 35 2.67 3.56 -1.58
N THR A 36 1.88 3.03 -0.66
CA THR A 36 2.04 1.69 -0.11
C THR A 36 0.81 0.84 -0.35
N SER A 37 1.02 -0.45 -0.59
CA SER A 37 -0.07 -1.42 -0.74
C SER A 37 -0.14 -2.36 0.45
N GLY A 38 -1.32 -2.89 0.75
CA GLY A 38 -1.48 -3.79 1.90
C GLY A 38 -2.78 -4.57 1.88
N ARG A 39 -3.18 -5.04 3.06
CA ARG A 39 -4.37 -5.85 3.28
C ARG A 39 -5.39 -5.09 4.10
N VAL A 40 -6.67 -5.39 3.85
CA VAL A 40 -7.77 -5.04 4.74
C VAL A 40 -8.31 -6.30 5.40
N VAL A 41 -8.84 -6.19 6.62
CA VAL A 41 -9.21 -7.34 7.45
C VAL A 41 -10.34 -8.19 6.85
N SER A 42 -11.26 -7.56 6.11
CA SER A 42 -12.41 -8.22 5.50
C SER A 42 -12.10 -8.97 4.20
N GLN A 43 -10.86 -8.88 3.67
CA GLN A 43 -10.47 -9.54 2.43
C GLN A 43 -9.21 -10.40 2.62
N TYR A 44 -9.18 -11.57 2.00
CA TYR A 44 -8.06 -12.51 2.09
C TYR A 44 -7.32 -12.64 0.76
N LEU A 45 -5.99 -12.40 0.77
CA LEU A 45 -5.10 -12.46 -0.39
C LEU A 45 -5.67 -11.72 -1.61
N SER A 46 -5.86 -12.40 -2.74
CA SER A 46 -6.44 -11.83 -3.96
C SER A 46 -7.94 -11.52 -3.86
N GLY A 47 -8.58 -11.83 -2.74
CA GLY A 47 -10.02 -11.66 -2.55
C GLY A 47 -10.90 -12.62 -3.33
N THR A 48 -10.31 -13.62 -4.01
CA THR A 48 -11.06 -14.56 -4.87
C THR A 48 -12.15 -15.30 -4.12
N GLN A 49 -11.91 -15.68 -2.87
CA GLN A 49 -12.89 -16.34 -2.02
C GLN A 49 -13.74 -15.32 -1.25
N THR A 50 -13.11 -14.39 -0.55
CA THR A 50 -13.80 -13.46 0.36
C THR A 50 -14.74 -12.50 -0.34
N ARG A 51 -14.48 -12.11 -1.59
CA ARG A 51 -15.42 -11.32 -2.41
C ARG A 51 -16.67 -12.08 -2.87
N ARG A 52 -16.81 -13.35 -2.51
CA ARG A 52 -18.04 -14.17 -2.71
C ARG A 52 -18.86 -14.30 -1.44
N ILE A 53 -18.39 -13.75 -0.32
CA ILE A 53 -19.05 -13.81 0.99
C ILE A 53 -19.67 -12.44 1.26
N GLY A 54 -21.01 -12.35 1.21
CA GLY A 54 -21.75 -11.09 1.29
C GLY A 54 -21.35 -10.22 2.49
N ALA A 55 -21.36 -10.80 3.69
CA ALA A 55 -21.00 -10.07 4.92
C ALA A 55 -19.58 -9.46 4.90
N LEU A 56 -18.62 -10.04 4.18
CA LEU A 56 -17.28 -9.48 4.02
C LEU A 56 -17.25 -8.41 2.92
N VAL A 57 -18.04 -8.57 1.87
CA VAL A 57 -18.21 -7.57 0.82
C VAL A 57 -18.88 -6.32 1.39
N ASP A 58 -19.91 -6.47 2.22
CA ASP A 58 -20.63 -5.36 2.84
C ASP A 58 -19.72 -4.50 3.74
N GLN A 59 -18.75 -5.13 4.41
CA GLN A 59 -17.76 -4.42 5.24
C GLN A 59 -16.76 -3.59 4.43
N TYR A 60 -16.39 -4.07 3.24
CA TYR A 60 -15.40 -3.38 2.38
C TYR A 60 -15.69 -3.73 0.91
N PRO A 61 -16.66 -3.04 0.28
CA PRO A 61 -17.20 -3.43 -1.03
C PRO A 61 -16.25 -3.16 -2.20
N GLU A 62 -15.39 -2.16 -2.08
CA GLU A 62 -14.45 -1.77 -3.13
C GLU A 62 -13.13 -1.25 -2.53
N PRO A 63 -12.05 -1.21 -3.32
CA PRO A 63 -10.80 -0.65 -2.82
C PRO A 63 -10.92 0.86 -2.65
N LEU A 64 -10.50 1.35 -1.49
CA LEU A 64 -10.44 2.77 -1.16
C LEU A 64 -8.98 3.22 -1.12
N CYS A 65 -8.73 4.48 -1.43
CA CYS A 65 -7.43 5.11 -1.26
C CYS A 65 -7.42 5.86 0.07
N GLU A 66 -6.73 5.33 1.08
CA GLU A 66 -6.57 6.02 2.36
C GLU A 66 -5.60 7.19 2.21
N ILE A 67 -6.05 8.37 2.66
CA ILE A 67 -5.32 9.64 2.58
C ILE A 67 -5.39 10.34 3.92
N HIS A 68 -4.26 10.89 4.40
CA HIS A 68 -4.26 11.71 5.61
C HIS A 68 -5.03 13.02 5.41
N PRO A 69 -5.77 13.55 6.42
CA PRO A 69 -6.51 14.82 6.32
C PRO A 69 -5.68 16.00 5.80
N TYR A 70 -4.44 16.13 6.23
CA TYR A 70 -3.52 17.17 5.76
C TYR A 70 -3.29 17.10 4.24
N LEU A 71 -3.07 15.89 3.69
CA LEU A 71 -2.88 15.71 2.26
C LEU A 71 -4.17 15.94 1.48
N ALA A 72 -5.30 15.48 2.02
CA ALA A 72 -6.63 15.69 1.43
C ALA A 72 -6.96 17.18 1.33
N GLU A 73 -6.72 17.95 2.39
CA GLU A 73 -6.89 19.41 2.40
C GLU A 73 -5.99 20.09 1.36
N LYS A 74 -4.71 19.76 1.35
CA LYS A 74 -3.73 20.32 0.37
C LYS A 74 -4.14 20.08 -1.07
N LEU A 75 -4.76 18.94 -1.38
CA LEU A 75 -5.20 18.55 -2.72
C LEU A 75 -6.69 18.88 -2.98
N ASN A 76 -7.38 19.49 -2.02
CA ASN A 76 -8.81 19.80 -2.07
C ASN A 76 -9.68 18.56 -2.38
N ILE A 77 -9.40 17.44 -1.70
CA ILE A 77 -10.09 16.16 -1.86
C ILE A 77 -11.04 15.96 -0.69
N SER A 78 -12.29 15.59 -0.98
CA SER A 78 -13.32 15.27 0.00
C SER A 78 -13.43 13.77 0.27
N GLN A 79 -14.03 13.41 1.42
CA GLN A 79 -14.33 12.01 1.75
C GLN A 79 -15.20 11.37 0.67
N GLY A 80 -14.80 10.20 0.16
CA GLY A 80 -15.51 9.45 -0.85
C GLY A 80 -15.36 9.99 -2.28
N GLU A 81 -14.63 11.08 -2.47
CA GLU A 81 -14.43 11.66 -3.79
C GLU A 81 -13.59 10.73 -4.67
N LEU A 82 -13.99 10.56 -5.93
CA LEU A 82 -13.24 9.75 -6.90
C LEU A 82 -11.96 10.48 -7.31
N ILE A 83 -10.84 9.84 -7.11
CA ILE A 83 -9.50 10.36 -7.41
C ILE A 83 -8.76 9.43 -8.35
N ARG A 84 -7.82 9.98 -9.12
CA ARG A 84 -6.86 9.21 -9.92
C ARG A 84 -5.51 9.19 -9.22
N VAL A 85 -5.02 7.98 -8.94
CA VAL A 85 -3.66 7.75 -8.45
C VAL A 85 -2.80 7.31 -9.62
N SER A 86 -1.76 8.08 -9.92
CA SER A 86 -0.85 7.84 -11.04
C SER A 86 0.56 7.57 -10.56
N THR A 87 1.24 6.62 -11.19
CA THR A 87 2.66 6.32 -11.02
C THR A 87 3.32 6.25 -12.39
N ARG A 88 4.62 6.05 -12.45
CA ARG A 88 5.36 5.83 -13.72
C ARG A 88 4.90 4.60 -14.53
N ARG A 89 4.09 3.70 -13.95
CA ARG A 89 3.59 2.45 -14.57
C ARG A 89 2.17 2.54 -15.09
N GLY A 90 1.43 3.56 -14.66
CA GLY A 90 0.03 3.74 -15.06
C GLY A 90 -0.79 4.44 -13.98
N ASN A 91 -2.10 4.29 -14.07
CA ASN A 91 -3.02 4.89 -13.11
C ASN A 91 -4.17 3.97 -12.77
N ILE A 92 -4.81 4.25 -11.64
CA ILE A 92 -6.07 3.66 -11.19
C ILE A 92 -6.96 4.75 -10.59
N GLU A 93 -8.27 4.51 -10.60
CA GLU A 93 -9.26 5.43 -10.05
C GLU A 93 -10.00 4.77 -8.88
N LEU A 94 -10.03 5.45 -7.75
CA LEU A 94 -10.54 4.92 -6.49
C LEU A 94 -11.23 6.05 -5.70
N PRO A 95 -12.25 5.74 -4.88
CA PRO A 95 -12.74 6.69 -3.89
C PRO A 95 -11.69 6.97 -2.81
N ALA A 96 -11.59 8.23 -2.40
CA ALA A 96 -10.72 8.64 -1.30
C ALA A 96 -11.35 8.31 0.06
N GLN A 97 -10.55 7.77 0.97
CA GLN A 97 -10.91 7.57 2.37
C GLN A 97 -9.98 8.39 3.25
N ILE A 98 -10.54 9.43 3.91
CA ILE A 98 -9.75 10.33 4.75
C ILE A 98 -9.60 9.72 6.15
N VAL A 99 -8.36 9.38 6.53
CA VAL A 99 -8.03 8.72 7.81
C VAL A 99 -6.81 9.34 8.47
N LYS A 100 -6.81 9.42 9.80
CA LYS A 100 -5.67 9.95 10.58
C LYS A 100 -4.58 8.91 10.87
N THR A 101 -4.81 7.66 10.51
CA THR A 101 -3.93 6.52 10.83
C THR A 101 -2.78 6.31 9.84
N ILE A 102 -2.78 7.05 8.74
CA ILE A 102 -1.68 7.02 7.75
C ILE A 102 -0.79 8.27 7.89
N ARG A 103 0.44 8.20 7.40
CA ARG A 103 1.37 9.35 7.36
C ARG A 103 0.87 10.45 6.41
N PRO A 104 1.15 11.75 6.70
CA PRO A 104 0.71 12.86 5.85
C PRO A 104 1.29 12.87 4.43
N ASP A 105 2.39 12.17 4.20
CA ASP A 105 3.11 12.09 2.92
C ASP A 105 2.85 10.78 2.15
N THR A 106 1.96 9.93 2.66
CA THR A 106 1.78 8.56 2.18
C THR A 106 0.30 8.27 1.94
N ILE A 107 0.00 7.47 0.91
CA ILE A 107 -1.32 6.88 0.69
C ILE A 107 -1.25 5.36 0.78
N PHE A 108 -2.37 4.74 1.13
CA PHE A 108 -2.52 3.28 1.18
C PHE A 108 -3.63 2.82 0.24
N ILE A 109 -3.38 1.74 -0.52
CA ILE A 109 -4.37 1.11 -1.39
C ILE A 109 -4.31 -0.40 -1.17
N PRO A 110 -5.45 -1.05 -0.82
CA PRO A 110 -5.49 -2.49 -0.65
C PRO A 110 -5.40 -3.22 -1.99
N TYR A 111 -4.70 -4.38 -2.01
CA TYR A 111 -4.40 -5.11 -3.24
C TYR A 111 -5.38 -6.23 -3.61
N HIS A 112 -6.47 -6.40 -2.87
CA HIS A 112 -7.37 -7.55 -3.02
C HIS A 112 -8.26 -7.52 -4.27
N TRP A 113 -8.28 -6.43 -5.03
CA TRP A 113 -9.16 -6.27 -6.20
C TRP A 113 -8.40 -6.40 -7.52
N PRO A 114 -9.01 -7.10 -8.52
CA PRO A 114 -8.46 -7.26 -9.86
C PRO A 114 -8.88 -6.15 -10.82
N GLY A 115 -8.42 -6.27 -12.06
CA GLY A 115 -8.87 -5.45 -13.18
C GLY A 115 -8.41 -4.00 -13.10
N LYS A 116 -9.30 -3.06 -13.40
CA LYS A 116 -8.97 -1.63 -13.49
C LYS A 116 -8.59 -1.01 -12.14
N LYS A 117 -9.07 -1.59 -11.01
CA LYS A 117 -8.79 -1.14 -9.63
C LYS A 117 -7.65 -1.90 -8.97
N ALA A 118 -6.90 -2.72 -9.70
CA ALA A 118 -5.80 -3.50 -9.12
C ALA A 118 -4.61 -2.61 -8.75
N ALA A 119 -4.26 -2.56 -7.47
CA ALA A 119 -3.09 -1.83 -6.97
C ALA A 119 -1.79 -2.21 -7.69
N ASN A 120 -1.63 -3.49 -8.08
CA ASN A 120 -0.45 -3.97 -8.80
C ASN A 120 -0.25 -3.37 -10.20
N ARG A 121 -1.23 -2.65 -10.75
CA ARG A 121 -1.04 -1.90 -12.01
C ARG A 121 -0.09 -0.71 -11.85
N ILE A 122 0.06 -0.21 -10.62
CA ILE A 122 0.80 1.00 -10.31
C ILE A 122 1.98 0.78 -9.34
N THR A 123 2.20 -0.47 -8.88
CA THR A 123 3.33 -0.79 -8.00
C THR A 123 4.67 -0.81 -8.72
N ASN A 124 5.76 -0.61 -7.97
CA ASN A 124 7.13 -0.71 -8.45
C ASN A 124 7.44 -2.14 -8.95
N ARG A 125 8.32 -2.24 -9.94
CA ARG A 125 8.75 -3.50 -10.58
C ARG A 125 10.11 -3.99 -10.07
N ALA A 126 10.77 -3.24 -9.19
CA ALA A 126 12.05 -3.65 -8.62
C ALA A 126 11.94 -4.98 -7.91
N LEU A 127 12.93 -5.83 -8.11
CA LEU A 127 12.98 -7.16 -7.52
C LEU A 127 14.22 -7.31 -6.64
N ASP A 128 14.05 -7.96 -5.50
CA ASP A 128 15.19 -8.43 -4.74
C ASP A 128 16.12 -9.28 -5.64
N PRO A 129 17.43 -9.04 -5.65
CA PRO A 129 18.34 -9.70 -6.58
C PRO A 129 18.44 -11.22 -6.38
N ILE A 130 18.16 -11.72 -5.18
CA ILE A 130 18.26 -13.13 -4.80
C ILE A 130 16.89 -13.80 -4.82
N SER A 131 15.96 -13.33 -3.97
CA SER A 131 14.64 -13.95 -3.77
C SER A 131 13.63 -13.59 -4.85
N LYS A 132 13.90 -12.55 -5.65
CA LYS A 132 12.98 -11.99 -6.65
C LYS A 132 11.66 -11.49 -6.08
N ILE A 133 11.61 -11.20 -4.77
CA ILE A 133 10.46 -10.57 -4.12
C ILE A 133 10.36 -9.12 -4.63
N PRO A 134 9.18 -8.69 -5.13
CA PRO A 134 9.01 -7.32 -5.62
C PRO A 134 8.92 -6.30 -4.48
N GLU A 135 9.53 -5.14 -4.69
CA GLU A 135 9.48 -3.99 -3.77
C GLU A 135 8.20 -3.17 -3.98
N PHE A 136 7.04 -3.78 -3.72
CA PHE A 136 5.73 -3.17 -3.98
C PHE A 136 5.15 -2.38 -2.79
N LYS A 137 5.92 -2.19 -1.72
CA LYS A 137 5.49 -1.45 -0.52
C LYS A 137 5.91 0.02 -0.52
N VAL A 138 6.85 0.38 -1.37
CA VAL A 138 7.31 1.75 -1.53
C VAL A 138 7.31 2.10 -3.01
N CYS A 139 6.41 3.00 -3.38
CA CYS A 139 6.29 3.52 -4.75
C CYS A 139 6.05 5.03 -4.69
N ALA A 140 6.48 5.75 -5.71
CA ALA A 140 6.18 7.17 -5.86
C ALA A 140 4.91 7.37 -6.70
N CYS A 141 4.02 8.25 -6.27
CA CYS A 141 2.77 8.54 -6.96
C CYS A 141 2.39 10.02 -6.90
N LYS A 142 1.42 10.39 -7.74
CA LYS A 142 0.66 11.64 -7.64
C LYS A 142 -0.83 11.34 -7.63
N ILE A 143 -1.60 12.29 -7.12
CA ILE A 143 -3.06 12.22 -7.05
C ILE A 143 -3.65 13.40 -7.82
N ASP A 144 -4.61 13.08 -8.68
CA ASP A 144 -5.42 14.05 -9.40
C ASP A 144 -6.90 13.88 -8.99
N LYS A 145 -7.57 15.00 -8.75
CA LYS A 145 -9.02 15.04 -8.57
C LYS A 145 -9.69 14.82 -9.93
N LEU A 146 -10.65 13.92 -9.98
CA LEU A 146 -11.48 13.75 -11.18
C LEU A 146 -12.64 14.75 -11.14
N LYS A 147 -12.84 15.44 -12.25
CA LYS A 147 -13.94 16.39 -12.43
C LYS A 147 -15.26 15.67 -12.66
#